data_3627ffc7102b20e77db9f53ca081f318
#
_entry.id   3627ffc7102b20e77db9f53ca081f318
#
_cell.length_a   1.000
_cell.length_b   1.000
_cell.length_c   1.000
_cell.angle_alpha   90.00
_cell.angle_beta   90.00
_cell.angle_gamma   90.00
#
_symmetry.space_group_name_H-M   'P 1'
#
loop_
_entity.id
_entity.type
_entity.pdbx_description
1 polymer ?
#
loop_
_entity_poly.entity_id
_entity_poly.type
_entity_poly.pdbx_seq_one_letter_code
_entity_poly.pdbx_strand_id
1 'polypeptide(L)'
;MKSTAKQLRSEANWPPEEGQIISFRSSSTSETTVLREVRWGLVWRDFILEDGRVIPEHRISGCPHPQVWRKIDEVTDSEREDCEERLLSMAGAGMDPRQRDQSFWAELNQYLAYTYLRYKQAERKVEDTER
;
A
#
# COMPACT_ATOMS: atom_id res chain seq x y z
N MET A 1 18.63 -26.17 3.49
CA MET A 1 19.19 -25.25 4.50
C MET A 1 19.47 -23.87 3.98
N LYS A 2 20.22 -23.74 2.88
CA LYS A 2 20.48 -22.43 2.29
C LYS A 2 19.22 -21.73 1.81
N SER A 3 18.23 -22.44 1.28
CA SER A 3 16.97 -21.87 0.83
C SER A 3 16.12 -21.33 1.98
N THR A 4 16.10 -22.04 3.12
CA THR A 4 15.37 -21.59 4.30
C THR A 4 16.01 -20.35 4.92
N ALA A 5 17.35 -20.31 4.99
CA ALA A 5 18.08 -19.15 5.48
C ALA A 5 17.84 -17.92 4.57
N LYS A 6 17.75 -18.16 3.26
CA LYS A 6 17.49 -17.11 2.27
C LYS A 6 16.07 -16.55 2.42
N GLN A 7 15.10 -17.40 2.67
CA GLN A 7 13.71 -16.99 2.92
C GLN A 7 13.60 -16.17 4.21
N LEU A 8 14.24 -16.62 5.27
CA LEU A 8 14.25 -15.90 6.55
C LEU A 8 14.92 -14.53 6.41
N ARG A 9 16.00 -14.43 5.64
CA ARG A 9 16.65 -13.16 5.38
C ARG A 9 15.76 -12.22 4.57
N SER A 10 15.05 -12.75 3.59
CA SER A 10 14.11 -11.97 2.77
C SER A 10 13.00 -11.38 3.64
N GLU A 11 12.41 -12.17 4.54
CA GLU A 11 11.38 -11.71 5.46
C GLU A 11 11.95 -10.74 6.50
N ALA A 12 13.14 -11.03 7.04
CA ALA A 12 13.79 -10.20 8.04
C ALA A 12 14.21 -8.84 7.49
N ASN A 13 14.48 -8.76 6.17
CA ASN A 13 14.92 -7.53 5.52
C ASN A 13 13.79 -6.77 4.82
N TRP A 14 12.57 -7.14 5.11
CA TRP A 14 11.42 -6.44 4.56
C TRP A 14 10.75 -5.57 5.62
N PRO A 15 10.43 -4.31 5.35
CA PRO A 15 10.67 -3.62 4.07
C PRO A 15 12.14 -3.23 3.87
N PRO A 16 12.55 -2.92 2.63
CA PRO A 16 13.88 -2.34 2.37
C PRO A 16 14.05 -1.02 3.12
N GLU A 17 15.29 -0.67 3.40
CA GLU A 17 15.63 0.57 4.09
C GLU A 17 15.74 1.75 3.11
N GLU A 18 15.55 2.95 3.63
CA GLU A 18 15.75 4.18 2.86
C GLU A 18 17.17 4.19 2.26
N GLY A 19 17.25 4.59 1.02
CA GLY A 19 18.52 4.64 0.29
C GLY A 19 18.87 3.36 -0.45
N GLN A 20 18.16 2.26 -0.21
CA GLN A 20 18.40 1.01 -0.93
C GLN A 20 17.81 1.07 -2.33
N ILE A 21 18.44 0.33 -3.25
CA ILE A 21 17.93 0.17 -4.60
C ILE A 21 16.82 -0.88 -4.57
N ILE A 22 15.67 -0.53 -5.11
CA ILE A 22 14.52 -1.42 -5.24
C ILE A 22 14.13 -1.55 -6.69
N SER A 23 13.42 -2.61 -7.04
CA SER A 23 12.91 -2.81 -8.38
C SER A 23 11.41 -3.09 -8.34
N PHE A 24 10.73 -2.69 -9.40
CA PHE A 24 9.29 -2.91 -9.55
C PHE A 24 8.96 -2.99 -11.03
N ARG A 25 7.83 -3.60 -11.34
CA ARG A 25 7.40 -3.75 -12.71
C ARG A 25 6.53 -2.56 -13.11
N SER A 26 6.95 -1.88 -14.17
CA SER A 26 6.21 -0.77 -14.75
C SER A 26 5.87 -1.13 -16.21
N SER A 27 4.59 -1.26 -16.52
CA SER A 27 4.12 -1.72 -17.84
C SER A 27 4.74 -3.08 -18.19
N SER A 28 5.55 -3.15 -19.25
CA SER A 28 6.20 -4.38 -19.69
C SER A 28 7.66 -4.48 -19.28
N THR A 29 8.18 -3.47 -18.57
CA THR A 29 9.59 -3.41 -18.19
C THR A 29 9.76 -3.35 -16.69
N SER A 30 10.92 -3.85 -16.22
CA SER A 30 11.32 -3.69 -14.82
C SER A 30 12.08 -2.38 -14.68
N GLU A 31 11.74 -1.61 -13.65
CA GLU A 31 12.48 -0.40 -13.30
C GLU A 31 13.20 -0.60 -11.98
N THR A 32 14.36 0.01 -11.85
CA THR A 32 15.10 0.09 -10.58
C THR A 32 15.26 1.55 -10.20
N THR A 33 15.17 1.81 -8.91
CA THR A 33 15.29 3.17 -8.39
C THR A 33 15.73 3.12 -6.94
N VAL A 34 16.05 4.29 -6.40
CA VAL A 34 16.42 4.41 -4.99
C VAL A 34 15.15 4.67 -4.18
N LEU A 35 14.99 3.91 -3.11
CA LEU A 35 13.89 4.09 -2.17
C LEU A 35 14.16 5.29 -1.27
N ARG A 36 13.22 6.23 -1.26
CA ARG A 36 13.32 7.43 -0.43
C ARG A 36 12.69 7.25 0.94
N GLU A 37 11.50 6.63 0.99
CA GLU A 37 10.73 6.51 2.22
C GLU A 37 9.73 5.37 2.12
N VAL A 38 9.45 4.71 3.24
CA VAL A 38 8.37 3.73 3.36
C VAL A 38 7.38 4.24 4.40
N ARG A 39 6.10 4.30 4.05
CA ARG A 39 5.04 4.73 4.97
C ARG A 39 3.91 3.73 4.99
N TRP A 40 3.32 3.54 6.16
CA TRP A 40 2.05 2.83 6.26
C TRP A 40 0.92 3.70 5.74
N GLY A 41 0.13 3.14 4.83
CA GLY A 41 -1.16 3.71 4.46
C GLY A 41 -2.28 3.09 5.29
N LEU A 42 -3.49 3.10 4.75
CA LEU A 42 -4.63 2.50 5.45
C LEU A 42 -4.53 0.98 5.54
N VAL A 43 -4.12 0.32 4.45
CA VAL A 43 -4.13 -1.15 4.38
C VAL A 43 -2.78 -1.74 4.00
N TRP A 44 -1.92 -1.01 3.31
CA TRP A 44 -0.57 -1.49 2.95
C TRP A 44 0.44 -0.36 3.06
N ARG A 45 1.72 -0.72 2.88
CA ARG A 45 2.79 0.27 2.84
C ARG A 45 2.88 0.89 1.45
N ASP A 46 3.21 2.16 1.41
CA ASP A 46 3.54 2.88 0.19
C ASP A 46 5.03 3.17 0.16
N PHE A 47 5.66 2.88 -0.97
CA PHE A 47 7.07 3.12 -1.20
C PHE A 47 7.22 4.39 -2.04
N ILE A 48 7.84 5.39 -1.44
CA ILE A 48 8.07 6.68 -2.09
C ILE A 48 9.47 6.65 -2.69
N LEU A 49 9.53 6.85 -4.00
CA LEU A 49 10.77 6.77 -4.76
C LEU A 49 11.50 8.11 -4.75
N GLU A 50 12.77 8.08 -5.15
CA GLU A 50 13.62 9.27 -5.21
C GLU A 50 13.00 10.37 -6.08
N ASP A 51 12.32 10.00 -7.16
CA ASP A 51 11.65 10.93 -8.07
C ASP A 51 10.27 11.40 -7.59
N GLY A 52 9.82 10.94 -6.43
CA GLY A 52 8.54 11.31 -5.83
C GLY A 52 7.38 10.40 -6.18
N ARG A 53 7.56 9.42 -7.07
CA ARG A 53 6.50 8.46 -7.36
C ARG A 53 6.18 7.62 -6.13
N VAL A 54 4.94 7.21 -6.01
CA VAL A 54 4.47 6.36 -4.91
C VAL A 54 4.05 5.01 -5.49
N ILE A 55 4.71 3.95 -5.04
CA ILE A 55 4.45 2.59 -5.52
C ILE A 55 3.97 1.76 -4.34
N PRO A 56 2.83 1.06 -4.47
CA PRO A 56 2.35 0.21 -3.39
C PRO A 56 3.29 -0.98 -3.16
N GLU A 57 3.38 -1.39 -1.90
CA GLU A 57 4.28 -2.46 -1.44
C GLU A 57 4.20 -3.72 -2.30
N HIS A 58 2.99 -4.14 -2.66
CA HIS A 58 2.77 -5.39 -3.38
C HIS A 58 3.33 -5.38 -4.81
N ARG A 59 3.68 -4.21 -5.35
CA ARG A 59 4.29 -4.09 -6.66
C ARG A 59 5.81 -4.10 -6.63
N ILE A 60 6.40 -4.03 -5.44
CA ILE A 60 7.85 -4.03 -5.30
C ILE A 60 8.35 -5.47 -5.38
N SER A 61 9.40 -5.68 -6.16
CA SER A 61 10.02 -7.01 -6.31
C SER A 61 10.59 -7.47 -4.98
N GLY A 62 10.35 -8.72 -4.64
CA GLY A 62 10.79 -9.31 -3.37
C GLY A 62 9.83 -9.10 -2.22
N CYS A 63 8.67 -8.52 -2.46
CA CYS A 63 7.64 -8.44 -1.43
C CYS A 63 7.26 -9.83 -0.95
N PRO A 64 7.23 -10.07 0.38
CA PRO A 64 6.87 -11.37 0.91
C PRO A 64 5.47 -11.82 0.47
N HIS A 65 5.29 -13.12 0.34
CA HIS A 65 3.99 -13.70 0.03
C HIS A 65 3.57 -14.59 1.20
N PRO A 66 2.38 -14.44 1.77
CA PRO A 66 1.32 -13.50 1.37
C PRO A 66 1.71 -12.05 1.60
N GLN A 67 1.08 -11.15 0.86
CA GLN A 67 1.35 -9.71 0.98
C GLN A 67 1.08 -9.23 2.40
N VAL A 68 1.92 -8.31 2.86
CA VAL A 68 1.79 -7.76 4.22
C VAL A 68 0.76 -6.63 4.18
N TRP A 69 -0.42 -6.94 4.68
CA TRP A 69 -1.51 -5.98 4.78
C TRP A 69 -1.81 -5.74 6.25
N ARG A 70 -2.21 -4.52 6.59
CA ARG A 70 -2.72 -4.25 7.93
C ARG A 70 -4.06 -4.95 8.11
N LYS A 71 -4.31 -5.42 9.32
CA LYS A 71 -5.63 -5.91 9.67
C LYS A 71 -6.59 -4.72 9.74
N ILE A 72 -7.81 -4.94 9.27
CA ILE A 72 -8.78 -3.86 9.17
C ILE A 72 -9.12 -3.25 10.54
N ASP A 73 -9.06 -4.04 11.59
CA ASP A 73 -9.34 -3.60 12.95
C ASP A 73 -8.19 -2.78 13.56
N GLU A 74 -7.01 -2.79 12.94
CA GLU A 74 -5.89 -1.93 13.34
C GLU A 74 -6.01 -0.51 12.82
N VAL A 75 -6.87 -0.29 11.82
CA VAL A 75 -7.09 1.04 11.25
C VAL A 75 -8.03 1.82 12.15
N THR A 76 -7.56 2.95 12.66
CA THR A 76 -8.36 3.80 13.52
C THR A 76 -9.31 4.68 12.70
N ASP A 77 -10.38 5.14 13.34
CA ASP A 77 -11.31 6.09 12.71
C ASP A 77 -10.61 7.38 12.32
N SER A 78 -9.66 7.83 13.13
CA SER A 78 -8.86 9.02 12.85
C SER A 78 -8.02 8.85 11.57
N GLU A 79 -7.39 7.70 11.39
CA GLU A 79 -6.61 7.42 10.17
C GLU A 79 -7.49 7.40 8.93
N ARG A 80 -8.68 6.80 9.04
CA ARG A 80 -9.64 6.76 7.94
C ARG A 80 -10.12 8.17 7.57
N GLU A 81 -10.45 8.98 8.57
CA GLU A 81 -10.89 10.35 8.36
C GLU A 81 -9.80 11.21 7.73
N ASP A 82 -8.56 11.06 8.17
CA ASP A 82 -7.42 11.76 7.58
C ASP A 82 -7.25 11.42 6.11
N CYS A 83 -7.40 10.15 5.76
CA CYS A 83 -7.30 9.71 4.37
C CYS A 83 -8.42 10.31 3.52
N GLU A 84 -9.66 10.28 4.03
CA GLU A 84 -10.81 10.90 3.35
C GLU A 84 -10.59 12.38 3.13
N GLU A 85 -10.12 13.08 4.15
CA GLU A 85 -9.86 14.51 4.07
C GLU A 85 -8.80 14.85 3.04
N ARG A 86 -7.72 14.07 2.99
CA ARG A 86 -6.68 14.25 1.97
C ARG A 86 -7.22 14.01 0.57
N LEU A 87 -8.04 12.96 0.38
CA LEU A 87 -8.65 12.68 -0.91
C LEU A 87 -9.58 13.80 -1.36
N LEU A 88 -10.42 14.29 -0.45
CA LEU A 88 -11.33 15.39 -0.74
C LEU A 88 -10.58 16.66 -1.08
N SER A 89 -9.50 16.94 -0.37
CA SER A 89 -8.65 18.10 -0.64
C SER A 89 -8.02 18.03 -2.03
N MET A 90 -7.48 16.87 -2.39
CA MET A 90 -6.87 16.67 -3.70
C MET A 90 -7.90 16.74 -4.82
N ALA A 91 -9.09 16.17 -4.62
CA ALA A 91 -10.17 16.21 -5.60
C ALA A 91 -10.78 17.60 -5.71
N GLY A 92 -10.91 18.31 -4.59
CA GLY A 92 -11.51 19.65 -4.54
C GLY A 92 -10.66 20.74 -5.15
N ALA A 93 -9.39 20.47 -5.47
CA ALA A 93 -8.52 21.41 -6.14
C ALA A 93 -8.89 21.66 -7.61
N GLY A 94 -9.97 21.04 -8.09
CA GLY A 94 -10.45 21.21 -9.48
C GLY A 94 -9.53 20.63 -10.52
N MET A 95 -8.69 19.69 -10.16
CA MET A 95 -7.74 19.08 -11.08
C MET A 95 -8.42 18.17 -12.07
N ASP A 96 -8.06 18.33 -13.35
CA ASP A 96 -8.40 17.36 -14.39
C ASP A 96 -7.92 15.97 -13.94
N PRO A 97 -8.75 14.91 -14.10
CA PRO A 97 -8.29 13.55 -13.77
C PRO A 97 -6.95 13.15 -14.38
N ARG A 98 -6.60 13.72 -15.52
CA ARG A 98 -5.31 13.48 -16.18
C ARG A 98 -4.13 14.12 -15.45
N GLN A 99 -4.38 15.13 -14.62
CA GLN A 99 -3.35 15.88 -13.88
C GLN A 99 -3.21 15.39 -12.46
N ARG A 100 -4.04 14.45 -12.02
CA ARG A 100 -3.94 13.88 -10.69
C ARG A 100 -2.63 13.09 -10.58
N ASP A 101 -1.87 13.40 -9.56
CA ASP A 101 -0.59 12.75 -9.36
C ASP A 101 -0.73 11.32 -8.82
N GLN A 102 0.38 10.61 -8.74
CA GLN A 102 0.41 9.23 -8.27
C GLN A 102 0.03 9.13 -6.79
N SER A 103 0.29 10.17 -6.02
CA SER A 103 -0.09 10.20 -4.59
C SER A 103 -1.60 10.14 -4.43
N PHE A 104 -2.36 10.86 -5.27
CA PHE A 104 -3.81 10.79 -5.26
C PHE A 104 -4.30 9.37 -5.54
N TRP A 105 -3.77 8.74 -6.58
CA TRP A 105 -4.19 7.38 -6.95
C TRP A 105 -3.80 6.37 -5.88
N ALA A 106 -2.65 6.54 -5.25
CA ALA A 106 -2.22 5.66 -4.16
C ALA A 106 -3.18 5.77 -2.96
N GLU A 107 -3.54 6.98 -2.57
CA GLU A 107 -4.50 7.21 -1.47
C GLU A 107 -5.88 6.63 -1.82
N LEU A 108 -6.34 6.87 -3.04
CA LEU A 108 -7.64 6.36 -3.48
C LEU A 108 -7.68 4.83 -3.45
N ASN A 109 -6.64 4.19 -3.95
CA ASN A 109 -6.57 2.73 -3.94
C ASN A 109 -6.57 2.15 -2.53
N GLN A 110 -5.87 2.80 -1.60
CA GLN A 110 -5.88 2.40 -0.20
C GLN A 110 -7.28 2.53 0.41
N TYR A 111 -7.94 3.64 0.14
CA TYR A 111 -9.28 3.89 0.65
C TYR A 111 -10.30 2.90 0.09
N LEU A 112 -10.24 2.63 -1.20
CA LEU A 112 -11.12 1.65 -1.85
C LEU A 112 -10.91 0.24 -1.29
N ALA A 113 -9.65 -0.16 -1.08
CA ALA A 113 -9.33 -1.45 -0.49
C ALA A 113 -9.83 -1.53 0.95
N TYR A 114 -9.68 -0.46 1.72
CA TYR A 114 -10.18 -0.39 3.08
C TYR A 114 -11.71 -0.57 3.12
N THR A 115 -12.44 0.16 2.29
CA THR A 115 -13.90 0.07 2.26
C THR A 115 -14.37 -1.32 1.84
N TYR A 116 -13.71 -1.93 0.88
CA TYR A 116 -13.99 -3.29 0.43
C TYR A 116 -13.78 -4.30 1.57
N LEU A 117 -12.67 -4.21 2.27
CA LEU A 117 -12.36 -5.11 3.38
C LEU A 117 -13.35 -4.95 4.54
N ARG A 118 -13.76 -3.71 4.82
CA ARG A 118 -14.79 -3.44 5.83
C ARG A 118 -16.12 -4.07 5.44
N TYR A 119 -16.49 -3.96 4.19
CA TYR A 119 -17.71 -4.58 3.68
C TYR A 119 -17.68 -6.10 3.85
N LYS A 120 -16.57 -6.72 3.48
CA LYS A 120 -16.39 -8.17 3.62
C LYS A 120 -16.43 -8.61 5.09
N GLN A 121 -15.83 -7.84 5.98
CA GLN A 121 -15.87 -8.10 7.41
C GLN A 121 -17.31 -8.05 7.94
N ALA A 122 -18.08 -7.07 7.52
CA ALA A 122 -19.48 -6.92 7.91
C ALA A 122 -20.34 -8.10 7.41
N GLU A 123 -20.13 -8.56 6.18
CA GLU A 123 -20.80 -9.73 5.64
C GLU A 123 -20.55 -10.97 6.49
N ARG A 124 -19.29 -11.20 6.88
CA ARG A 124 -18.93 -12.35 7.73
C ARG A 124 -19.62 -12.29 9.08
N LYS A 125 -19.71 -11.12 9.68
CA LYS A 125 -20.40 -10.95 10.96
C LYS A 125 -21.89 -11.27 10.86
N VAL A 126 -22.53 -10.86 9.77
CA VAL A 126 -23.95 -11.17 9.54
C VAL A 126 -24.15 -12.68 9.37
N GLU A 127 -23.33 -13.33 8.57
CA GLU A 127 -23.37 -14.78 8.37
C GLU A 127 -23.19 -15.54 9.69
N ASP A 128 -22.22 -15.13 10.49
CA ASP A 128 -21.94 -15.76 11.79
C ASP A 128 -23.10 -15.54 12.77
N THR A 129 -23.80 -14.44 12.69
CA THR A 129 -24.93 -14.13 13.54
C THR A 129 -26.18 -14.93 13.14
N GLU A 130 -26.35 -15.23 11.86
CA GLU A 130 -27.48 -16.00 11.34
C GLU A 130 -27.36 -17.50 11.62
N ARG A 131 -26.18 -17.98 11.97
CA ARG A 131 -25.95 -19.35 12.37
C ARG A 131 -26.22 -19.56 13.85
#